data_e2c000d2aed989873ab9d254ab1a3fb0
#
_entry.id   e2c000d2aed989873ab9d254ab1a3fb0
#
_cell.length_a   1.000
_cell.length_b   1.000
_cell.length_c   1.000
_cell.angle_alpha   90.00
_cell.angle_beta   90.00
_cell.angle_gamma   90.00
#
_symmetry.space_group_name_H-M   'P 1'
#
loop_
_entity.id
_entity.type
_entity.pdbx_description
1 polymer ?
#
loop_
_entity_poly.entity_id
_entity_poly.type
_entity_poly.pdbx_seq_one_letter_code
_entity_poly.pdbx_strand_id
1 'polypeptide(L)'
;MRRVLLSLLLAGASAAAQEAAPEIAIEGLDPVLLLQGQEAQGRNEIRAVHDGLAYQFASTDSQARFAAEPGRYAVRLAGACARMGAPTVGNPDLYTVHEARIYLFGSGECLRAFQASPAKYLEPERPPLTRSAEAERRASELLDKAVAWVGGEERLRRLTGYELRTRLVETRPAREIQISHHTTALLPASIRDETVAPWGEMTEVVTPDDAFRLTPRGGARPLHPLQRQALEAAQRRLPLVILRSRREPGFVAVHAGPGRAGDAAVEEIELELASLRMRLGIEAASGRVLSLGYRGRHAGGEVGSVVELFSDFRSIEGLMLPYRSTVTVDGAPLRVTSVESVSLDPAVDKALFARPAPR
;
A
#
# COMPACT_ATOMS: atom_id res chain seq x y z
N MET A 1 44.79 59.64 0.85
CA MET A 1 43.38 59.22 1.20
C MET A 1 43.19 57.76 0.85
N ARG A 2 43.35 56.86 1.85
CA ARG A 2 43.17 55.40 1.69
C ARG A 2 41.73 55.09 2.10
N ARG A 3 40.93 54.56 1.17
CA ARG A 3 39.57 53.97 1.45
C ARG A 3 39.72 52.51 1.88
N VAL A 4 39.34 52.24 3.11
CA VAL A 4 39.21 50.90 3.66
C VAL A 4 37.81 50.38 3.28
N LEU A 5 37.71 49.32 2.48
CA LEU A 5 36.48 48.59 2.21
C LEU A 5 36.29 47.56 3.29
N LEU A 6 35.23 47.71 4.10
CA LEU A 6 34.80 46.79 5.12
C LEU A 6 33.86 45.79 4.46
N SER A 7 34.31 44.52 4.25
CA SER A 7 33.49 43.44 3.73
C SER A 7 32.69 42.81 4.89
N LEU A 8 31.38 43.02 4.91
CA LEU A 8 30.46 42.28 5.80
C LEU A 8 30.27 40.87 5.25
N LEU A 9 30.77 39.86 5.96
CA LEU A 9 30.42 38.48 5.79
C LEU A 9 29.07 38.21 6.48
N LEU A 10 27.99 38.10 5.71
CA LEU A 10 26.73 37.56 6.20
C LEU A 10 26.89 36.04 6.31
N ALA A 11 27.02 35.56 7.54
CA ALA A 11 26.87 34.13 7.86
C ALA A 11 25.38 33.78 7.77
N GLY A 12 24.99 33.16 6.67
CA GLY A 12 23.66 32.55 6.53
C GLY A 12 23.55 31.33 7.44
N ALA A 13 22.89 31.50 8.59
CA ALA A 13 22.48 30.37 9.41
C ALA A 13 21.39 29.57 8.64
N SER A 14 21.76 28.42 8.11
CA SER A 14 20.81 27.44 7.55
C SER A 14 19.99 26.92 8.73
N ALA A 15 18.75 27.38 8.85
CA ALA A 15 17.79 26.78 9.76
C ALA A 15 17.44 25.39 9.22
N ALA A 16 18.17 24.36 9.69
CA ALA A 16 17.74 22.99 9.50
C ALA A 16 16.35 22.86 10.15
N ALA A 17 15.35 22.50 9.35
CA ALA A 17 14.04 22.18 9.87
C ALA A 17 14.21 21.05 10.90
N GLN A 18 13.93 21.35 12.15
CA GLN A 18 14.05 20.41 13.25
C GLN A 18 12.95 19.38 13.07
N GLU A 19 13.32 18.19 12.61
CA GLU A 19 12.41 17.05 12.51
C GLU A 19 11.82 16.81 13.90
N ALA A 20 10.49 16.77 14.01
CA ALA A 20 9.85 16.54 15.29
C ALA A 20 10.35 15.20 15.87
N ALA A 21 10.68 15.19 17.17
CA ALA A 21 11.15 13.98 17.83
C ALA A 21 10.10 12.87 17.68
N PRO A 22 10.51 11.61 17.43
CA PRO A 22 9.58 10.50 17.30
C PRO A 22 8.70 10.36 18.53
N GLU A 23 7.41 10.10 18.32
CA GLU A 23 6.45 9.87 19.40
C GLU A 23 6.83 8.60 20.18
N ILE A 24 6.67 8.65 21.52
CA ILE A 24 7.00 7.51 22.39
C ILE A 24 5.88 6.47 22.28
N ALA A 25 6.20 5.25 21.90
CA ALA A 25 5.26 4.15 21.79
C ALA A 25 4.82 3.64 23.18
N ILE A 26 3.57 3.18 23.28
CA ILE A 26 3.01 2.45 24.44
C ILE A 26 3.34 3.09 25.80
N GLU A 27 3.15 4.41 25.91
CA GLU A 27 3.42 5.21 27.13
C GLU A 27 4.84 5.03 27.70
N GLY A 28 5.80 4.58 26.87
CA GLY A 28 7.18 4.32 27.30
C GLY A 28 7.39 3.00 28.03
N LEU A 29 6.44 2.09 28.03
CA LEU A 29 6.64 0.73 28.52
C LEU A 29 7.68 -0.02 27.70
N ASP A 30 8.40 -0.94 28.33
CA ASP A 30 9.34 -1.84 27.66
C ASP A 30 8.56 -2.88 26.83
N PRO A 31 8.63 -2.85 25.49
CA PRO A 31 7.84 -3.74 24.64
C PRO A 31 8.25 -5.21 24.78
N VAL A 32 9.50 -5.50 25.15
CA VAL A 32 9.99 -6.86 25.32
C VAL A 32 9.40 -7.48 26.59
N LEU A 33 9.36 -6.73 27.68
CA LEU A 33 8.76 -7.15 28.94
C LEU A 33 7.24 -7.19 28.85
N LEU A 34 6.63 -6.24 28.17
CA LEU A 34 5.18 -6.21 27.94
C LEU A 34 4.68 -7.48 27.25
N LEU A 35 5.39 -7.98 26.22
CA LEU A 35 5.05 -9.25 25.58
C LEU A 35 5.29 -10.49 26.44
N GLN A 36 5.99 -10.35 27.57
CA GLN A 36 6.13 -11.38 28.59
C GLN A 36 5.10 -11.28 29.71
N GLY A 37 4.13 -10.35 29.56
CA GLY A 37 3.11 -10.08 30.58
C GLY A 37 3.61 -9.22 31.75
N GLN A 38 4.74 -8.50 31.59
CA GLN A 38 5.32 -7.64 32.60
C GLN A 38 5.23 -6.17 32.15
N GLU A 39 4.44 -5.38 32.83
CA GLU A 39 4.41 -3.93 32.62
C GLU A 39 5.57 -3.28 33.38
N ALA A 40 6.57 -2.86 32.65
CA ALA A 40 7.74 -2.18 33.20
C ALA A 40 8.05 -0.91 32.41
N GLN A 41 8.21 0.20 33.09
CA GLN A 41 8.56 1.47 32.47
C GLN A 41 9.98 1.42 31.92
N GLY A 42 10.14 1.82 30.66
CA GLY A 42 11.43 2.03 30.05
C GLY A 42 12.11 3.30 30.53
N ARG A 43 13.40 3.41 30.27
CA ARG A 43 14.24 4.56 30.63
C ARG A 43 14.48 5.44 29.41
N ASN A 44 14.49 6.75 29.63
CA ASN A 44 14.77 7.72 28.56
C ASN A 44 16.13 7.54 27.90
N GLU A 45 17.12 7.03 28.63
CA GLU A 45 18.49 6.84 28.15
C GLU A 45 18.64 5.57 27.29
N ILE A 46 17.71 4.61 27.43
CA ILE A 46 17.76 3.32 26.72
C ILE A 46 16.63 3.29 25.69
N ARG A 47 16.91 3.77 24.48
CA ARG A 47 15.90 3.94 23.42
C ARG A 47 16.31 3.29 22.10
N ALA A 48 15.31 2.98 21.29
CA ALA A 48 15.46 2.72 19.86
C ALA A 48 14.32 3.40 19.08
N VAL A 49 14.57 3.74 17.82
CA VAL A 49 13.53 4.22 16.89
C VAL A 49 13.27 3.13 15.88
N HIS A 50 11.99 2.82 15.66
CA HIS A 50 11.56 1.86 14.65
C HIS A 50 10.18 2.29 14.11
N ASP A 51 10.03 2.27 12.78
CA ASP A 51 8.80 2.68 12.10
C ASP A 51 8.25 4.06 12.54
N GLY A 52 9.16 5.01 12.81
CA GLY A 52 8.80 6.38 13.21
C GLY A 52 8.35 6.54 14.66
N LEU A 53 8.37 5.48 15.48
CA LEU A 53 8.08 5.50 16.90
C LEU A 53 9.36 5.32 17.73
N ALA A 54 9.43 6.00 18.89
CA ALA A 54 10.49 5.82 19.86
C ALA A 54 10.07 4.79 20.93
N TYR A 55 10.88 3.78 21.13
CA TYR A 55 10.70 2.74 22.14
C TYR A 55 11.66 2.95 23.29
N GLN A 56 11.20 2.78 24.51
CA GLN A 56 11.99 2.85 25.72
C GLN A 56 12.15 1.45 26.34
N PHE A 57 13.28 1.18 26.97
CA PHE A 57 13.60 -0.14 27.52
C PHE A 57 14.02 -0.02 29.00
N ALA A 58 13.61 -0.99 29.80
CA ALA A 58 13.99 -1.07 31.21
C ALA A 58 15.49 -1.44 31.39
N SER A 59 16.05 -2.13 30.37
CA SER A 59 17.47 -2.58 30.40
C SER A 59 18.06 -2.56 28.97
N THR A 60 19.40 -2.57 28.91
CA THR A 60 20.15 -2.75 27.66
C THR A 60 19.96 -4.14 27.05
N ASP A 61 19.64 -5.15 27.85
CA ASP A 61 19.30 -6.49 27.39
C ASP A 61 17.98 -6.47 26.59
N SER A 62 16.91 -5.82 27.09
CA SER A 62 15.65 -5.62 26.37
C SER A 62 15.89 -4.86 25.07
N GLN A 63 16.71 -3.80 25.09
CA GLN A 63 17.05 -3.05 23.88
C GLN A 63 17.75 -3.93 22.83
N ALA A 64 18.71 -4.75 23.25
CA ALA A 64 19.43 -5.67 22.37
C ALA A 64 18.49 -6.73 21.76
N ARG A 65 17.56 -7.28 22.53
CA ARG A 65 16.55 -8.22 22.06
C ARG A 65 15.59 -7.56 21.04
N PHE A 66 15.15 -6.35 21.31
CA PHE A 66 14.35 -5.57 20.36
C PHE A 66 15.12 -5.32 19.06
N ALA A 67 16.37 -4.91 19.13
CA ALA A 67 17.21 -4.64 17.96
C ALA A 67 17.45 -5.89 17.10
N ALA A 68 17.55 -7.07 17.73
CA ALA A 68 17.68 -8.34 17.02
C ALA A 68 16.39 -8.76 16.28
N GLU A 69 15.22 -8.50 16.86
CA GLU A 69 13.92 -8.92 16.32
C GLU A 69 12.86 -7.79 16.42
N PRO A 70 13.09 -6.62 15.79
CA PRO A 70 12.14 -5.49 15.92
C PRO A 70 10.74 -5.85 15.43
N GLY A 71 10.61 -6.63 14.37
CA GLY A 71 9.32 -7.08 13.86
C GLY A 71 8.49 -7.93 14.83
N ARG A 72 9.11 -8.48 15.88
CA ARG A 72 8.44 -9.20 16.95
C ARG A 72 7.92 -8.28 18.04
N TYR A 73 8.74 -7.32 18.47
CA TYR A 73 8.52 -6.52 19.67
C TYR A 73 7.92 -5.14 19.37
N ALA A 74 8.13 -4.62 18.18
CA ALA A 74 7.55 -3.32 17.80
C ALA A 74 6.02 -3.38 17.69
N VAL A 75 5.40 -2.23 17.85
CA VAL A 75 3.97 -2.05 17.59
C VAL A 75 3.66 -2.43 16.15
N ARG A 76 2.63 -3.21 15.97
CA ARG A 76 2.19 -3.65 14.65
C ARG A 76 1.62 -2.50 13.83
N LEU A 77 1.59 -2.68 12.51
CA LEU A 77 1.03 -1.72 11.56
C LEU A 77 1.73 -0.35 11.61
N ALA A 78 3.03 -0.33 11.98
CA ALA A 78 3.82 0.90 12.13
C ALA A 78 3.09 1.98 12.98
N GLY A 79 2.37 1.57 14.02
CA GLY A 79 1.62 2.47 14.90
C GLY A 79 0.27 2.95 14.37
N ALA A 80 -0.21 2.48 13.21
CA ALA A 80 -1.57 2.78 12.77
C ALA A 80 -2.61 2.08 13.67
N CYS A 81 -3.81 2.65 13.71
CA CYS A 81 -4.95 2.05 14.41
C CYS A 81 -5.25 0.65 13.86
N ALA A 82 -5.20 -0.39 14.72
CA ALA A 82 -5.40 -1.76 14.26
C ALA A 82 -6.80 -2.03 13.70
N ARG A 83 -7.83 -1.27 14.14
CA ARG A 83 -9.17 -1.34 13.56
C ARG A 83 -9.22 -0.62 12.21
N MET A 84 -8.77 0.63 12.13
CA MET A 84 -8.99 1.48 10.95
C MET A 84 -7.88 1.37 9.90
N GLY A 85 -6.69 0.96 10.28
CA GLY A 85 -5.51 1.02 9.42
C GLY A 85 -5.03 2.44 9.17
N ALA A 86 -4.12 2.63 8.23
CA ALA A 86 -3.77 3.95 7.73
C ALA A 86 -4.97 4.55 6.94
N PRO A 87 -5.26 5.85 7.04
CA PRO A 87 -4.42 6.92 7.60
C PRO A 87 -4.66 7.23 9.09
N THR A 88 -5.35 6.38 9.83
CA THR A 88 -5.65 6.64 11.25
C THR A 88 -4.46 6.25 12.11
N VAL A 89 -3.78 7.24 12.68
CA VAL A 89 -2.68 7.03 13.64
C VAL A 89 -3.27 6.46 14.93
N GLY A 90 -2.59 5.47 15.50
CA GLY A 90 -2.92 4.93 16.83
C GLY A 90 -2.47 5.90 17.92
N ASN A 91 -3.25 5.99 19.00
CA ASN A 91 -2.85 6.69 20.21
C ASN A 91 -1.94 5.74 21.04
N PRO A 92 -0.72 6.14 21.39
CA PRO A 92 0.16 5.33 22.23
C PRO A 92 -0.44 4.86 23.56
N ASP A 93 -1.37 5.63 24.12
CA ASP A 93 -2.07 5.33 25.37
C ASP A 93 -3.21 4.29 25.22
N LEU A 94 -3.55 3.95 23.97
CA LEU A 94 -4.61 2.99 23.66
C LEU A 94 -4.03 1.78 22.92
N TYR A 95 -3.52 0.83 23.67
CA TYR A 95 -2.90 -0.36 23.14
C TYR A 95 -3.53 -1.65 23.70
N THR A 96 -3.23 -2.77 23.04
CA THR A 96 -3.50 -4.12 23.56
C THR A 96 -2.43 -5.10 23.05
N VAL A 97 -2.18 -6.14 23.84
CA VAL A 97 -1.43 -7.31 23.38
C VAL A 97 -2.42 -8.38 22.90
N HIS A 98 -2.26 -8.82 21.67
CA HIS A 98 -3.05 -9.91 21.10
C HIS A 98 -2.11 -10.85 20.34
N GLU A 99 -2.17 -12.15 20.63
CA GLU A 99 -1.29 -13.18 20.02
C GLU A 99 0.19 -12.79 20.04
N ALA A 100 0.67 -12.38 21.21
CA ALA A 100 2.05 -11.92 21.44
C ALA A 100 2.51 -10.79 20.50
N ARG A 101 1.59 -9.89 20.11
CA ARG A 101 1.84 -8.70 19.28
C ARG A 101 1.16 -7.48 19.87
N ILE A 102 1.78 -6.32 19.76
CA ILE A 102 1.28 -5.05 20.31
C ILE A 102 0.55 -4.27 19.22
N TYR A 103 -0.65 -3.80 19.51
CA TYR A 103 -1.51 -3.03 18.59
C TYR A 103 -1.94 -1.73 19.24
N LEU A 104 -1.94 -0.63 18.46
CA LEU A 104 -2.47 0.66 18.87
C LEU A 104 -3.87 0.92 18.28
N PHE A 105 -4.61 1.84 18.90
CA PHE A 105 -5.96 2.23 18.47
C PHE A 105 -6.12 3.73 18.49
N GLY A 106 -6.84 4.29 17.50
CA GLY A 106 -7.11 5.73 17.41
C GLY A 106 -8.16 6.22 18.42
N SER A 107 -8.94 5.31 19.02
CA SER A 107 -9.94 5.63 20.04
C SER A 107 -10.29 4.41 20.89
N GLY A 108 -10.88 4.64 22.07
CA GLY A 108 -11.39 3.55 22.91
C GLY A 108 -12.50 2.72 22.24
N GLU A 109 -13.26 3.29 21.30
CA GLU A 109 -14.22 2.55 20.49
C GLU A 109 -13.50 1.54 19.57
N CYS A 110 -12.41 1.98 18.93
CA CYS A 110 -11.59 1.11 18.09
C CYS A 110 -11.00 -0.05 18.89
N LEU A 111 -10.49 0.22 20.09
CA LEU A 111 -9.96 -0.80 21.00
C LEU A 111 -11.05 -1.82 21.37
N ARG A 112 -12.23 -1.36 21.84
CA ARG A 112 -13.33 -2.26 22.20
C ARG A 112 -13.81 -3.11 21.03
N ALA A 113 -13.95 -2.51 19.84
CA ALA A 113 -14.37 -3.25 18.63
C ALA A 113 -13.37 -4.33 18.25
N PHE A 114 -12.06 -4.02 18.32
CA PHE A 114 -11.01 -4.98 18.07
C PHE A 114 -11.02 -6.11 19.10
N GLN A 115 -11.10 -5.80 20.40
CA GLN A 115 -11.14 -6.80 21.47
C GLN A 115 -12.34 -7.76 21.33
N ALA A 116 -13.48 -7.25 20.85
CA ALA A 116 -14.67 -8.08 20.62
C ALA A 116 -14.50 -9.06 19.44
N SER A 117 -13.72 -8.71 18.43
CA SER A 117 -13.57 -9.54 17.20
C SER A 117 -12.25 -9.23 16.48
N PRO A 118 -11.06 -9.59 17.01
CA PRO A 118 -9.77 -9.28 16.41
C PRO A 118 -9.63 -9.81 14.99
N ALA A 119 -10.15 -11.00 14.72
CA ALA A 119 -10.06 -11.66 13.41
C ALA A 119 -10.71 -10.87 12.27
N LYS A 120 -11.62 -9.93 12.56
CA LYS A 120 -12.19 -9.02 11.54
C LYS A 120 -11.21 -7.98 11.04
N TYR A 121 -10.21 -7.65 11.84
CA TYR A 121 -9.29 -6.53 11.60
C TYR A 121 -7.86 -6.98 11.30
N LEU A 122 -7.57 -8.25 11.42
CA LEU A 122 -6.26 -8.83 11.17
C LEU A 122 -6.27 -9.68 9.90
N GLU A 123 -5.23 -9.53 9.09
CA GLU A 123 -5.00 -10.49 8.02
C GLU A 123 -4.53 -11.82 8.64
N PRO A 124 -5.20 -12.93 8.34
CA PRO A 124 -4.73 -14.24 8.81
C PRO A 124 -3.36 -14.56 8.19
N GLU A 125 -2.55 -15.29 8.92
CA GLU A 125 -1.32 -15.85 8.35
C GLU A 125 -1.68 -16.72 7.15
N ARG A 126 -0.97 -16.54 6.05
CA ARG A 126 -1.19 -17.29 4.82
C ARG A 126 -0.13 -18.38 4.70
N PRO A 127 -0.54 -19.64 4.53
CA PRO A 127 0.43 -20.68 4.23
C PRO A 127 1.15 -20.35 2.91
N PRO A 128 2.39 -20.79 2.71
CA PRO A 128 3.07 -20.69 1.42
C PRO A 128 2.22 -21.25 0.28
N LEU A 129 2.44 -20.75 -0.95
CA LEU A 129 1.78 -21.33 -2.13
C LEU A 129 2.16 -22.81 -2.26
N THR A 130 1.15 -23.65 -2.47
CA THR A 130 1.37 -25.07 -2.78
C THR A 130 1.92 -25.17 -4.20
N ARG A 131 3.21 -25.46 -4.33
CA ARG A 131 3.91 -25.48 -5.60
C ARG A 131 4.03 -26.92 -6.11
N SER A 132 3.83 -27.06 -7.43
CA SER A 132 4.20 -28.26 -8.18
C SER A 132 4.62 -27.85 -9.58
N ALA A 133 5.51 -28.61 -10.20
CA ALA A 133 5.97 -28.33 -11.56
C ALA A 133 4.81 -28.26 -12.58
N GLU A 134 3.78 -29.05 -12.39
CA GLU A 134 2.57 -29.01 -13.21
C GLU A 134 1.79 -27.71 -13.02
N ALA A 135 1.52 -27.31 -11.76
CA ALA A 135 0.78 -26.08 -11.46
C ALA A 135 1.53 -24.83 -11.93
N GLU A 136 2.87 -24.78 -11.77
CA GLU A 136 3.70 -23.68 -12.25
C GLU A 136 3.73 -23.62 -13.79
N ARG A 137 3.90 -24.75 -14.47
CA ARG A 137 3.85 -24.82 -15.93
C ARG A 137 2.50 -24.32 -16.45
N ARG A 138 1.39 -24.83 -15.88
CA ARG A 138 0.04 -24.42 -16.29
C ARG A 138 -0.21 -22.94 -16.06
N ALA A 139 0.25 -22.38 -14.94
CA ALA A 139 0.18 -20.94 -14.67
C ALA A 139 0.97 -20.13 -15.72
N SER A 140 2.18 -20.58 -16.08
CA SER A 140 2.99 -19.94 -17.11
C SER A 140 2.29 -19.92 -18.48
N GLU A 141 1.68 -21.04 -18.89
CA GLU A 141 0.94 -21.12 -20.15
C GLU A 141 -0.24 -20.13 -20.21
N LEU A 142 -0.99 -19.99 -19.10
CA LEU A 142 -2.10 -19.05 -19.00
C LEU A 142 -1.61 -17.60 -18.99
N LEU A 143 -0.53 -17.30 -18.29
CA LEU A 143 0.09 -15.97 -18.29
C LEU A 143 0.66 -15.61 -19.66
N ASP A 144 1.23 -16.56 -20.42
CA ASP A 144 1.70 -16.33 -21.78
C ASP A 144 0.54 -15.97 -22.72
N LYS A 145 -0.61 -16.66 -22.58
CA LYS A 145 -1.84 -16.28 -23.30
C LYS A 145 -2.34 -14.89 -22.91
N ALA A 146 -2.32 -14.56 -21.63
CA ALA A 146 -2.74 -13.24 -21.15
C ALA A 146 -1.83 -12.14 -21.68
N VAL A 147 -0.52 -12.37 -21.72
CA VAL A 147 0.45 -11.46 -22.31
C VAL A 147 0.21 -11.29 -23.83
N ALA A 148 -0.02 -12.39 -24.54
CA ALA A 148 -0.32 -12.31 -25.98
C ALA A 148 -1.60 -11.51 -26.24
N TRP A 149 -2.64 -11.75 -25.44
CA TRP A 149 -3.92 -11.03 -25.58
C TRP A 149 -3.80 -9.54 -25.26
N VAL A 150 -3.03 -9.17 -24.22
CA VAL A 150 -2.92 -7.76 -23.79
C VAL A 150 -2.11 -6.89 -24.77
N GLY A 151 -1.37 -7.47 -25.71
CA GLY A 151 -0.56 -6.73 -26.69
C GLY A 151 0.87 -7.27 -26.85
N GLY A 152 1.19 -8.34 -26.16
CA GLY A 152 2.45 -9.05 -26.30
C GLY A 152 3.57 -8.57 -25.38
N GLU A 153 4.58 -9.45 -25.22
CA GLU A 153 5.72 -9.25 -24.33
C GLU A 153 6.53 -7.98 -24.64
N GLU A 154 6.76 -7.75 -25.94
CA GLU A 154 7.60 -6.63 -26.38
C GLU A 154 6.98 -5.28 -26.01
N ARG A 155 5.66 -5.13 -26.21
CA ARG A 155 4.94 -3.88 -25.86
C ARG A 155 4.86 -3.68 -24.34
N LEU A 156 4.60 -4.75 -23.58
CA LEU A 156 4.61 -4.70 -22.12
C LEU A 156 5.99 -4.32 -21.56
N ARG A 157 7.05 -4.88 -22.11
CA ARG A 157 8.42 -4.59 -21.68
C ARG A 157 8.83 -3.14 -21.93
N ARG A 158 8.33 -2.54 -23.01
CA ARG A 158 8.58 -1.13 -23.37
C ARG A 158 7.79 -0.14 -22.52
N LEU A 159 6.76 -0.59 -21.81
CA LEU A 159 5.94 0.31 -20.99
C LEU A 159 6.80 0.88 -19.86
N THR A 160 7.01 2.20 -19.88
CA THR A 160 7.80 2.94 -18.89
C THR A 160 6.97 3.71 -17.89
N GLY A 161 5.69 3.96 -18.21
CA GLY A 161 4.78 4.68 -17.34
C GLY A 161 3.38 4.82 -17.93
N TYR A 162 2.50 5.43 -17.17
CA TYR A 162 1.15 5.75 -17.61
C TYR A 162 0.58 6.96 -16.85
N GLU A 163 -0.37 7.64 -17.48
CA GLU A 163 -1.32 8.53 -16.82
C GLU A 163 -2.71 7.90 -16.92
N LEU A 164 -3.43 7.88 -15.80
CA LEU A 164 -4.74 7.25 -15.70
C LEU A 164 -5.70 8.17 -14.92
N ARG A 165 -6.83 8.53 -15.55
CA ARG A 165 -7.94 9.21 -14.88
C ARG A 165 -9.09 8.26 -14.72
N THR A 166 -9.55 8.11 -13.47
CA THR A 166 -10.66 7.23 -13.14
C THR A 166 -11.69 7.95 -12.29
N ARG A 167 -12.94 7.52 -12.46
CA ARG A 167 -14.04 7.85 -11.56
C ARG A 167 -14.51 6.61 -10.85
N LEU A 168 -14.57 6.68 -9.54
CA LEU A 168 -15.08 5.64 -8.67
C LEU A 168 -16.43 6.06 -8.10
N VAL A 169 -17.37 5.14 -8.10
CA VAL A 169 -18.63 5.25 -7.34
C VAL A 169 -18.60 4.17 -6.27
N GLU A 170 -18.47 4.59 -5.03
CA GLU A 170 -18.46 3.70 -3.87
C GLU A 170 -19.86 3.64 -3.25
N THR A 171 -20.40 2.44 -3.13
CA THR A 171 -21.69 2.20 -2.49
C THR A 171 -21.50 2.07 -0.99
N ARG A 172 -22.19 2.92 -0.22
CA ARG A 172 -22.27 2.86 1.24
C ARG A 172 -23.71 2.70 1.69
N PRO A 173 -23.99 2.22 2.92
CA PRO A 173 -25.37 1.92 3.36
C PRO A 173 -26.39 3.05 3.20
N ALA A 174 -25.96 4.32 3.27
CA ALA A 174 -26.84 5.47 3.20
C ALA A 174 -26.67 6.34 1.95
N ARG A 175 -25.62 6.13 1.16
CA ARG A 175 -25.30 7.00 0.00
C ARG A 175 -24.26 6.40 -0.91
N GLU A 176 -24.20 6.90 -2.13
CA GLU A 176 -23.05 6.72 -3.02
C GLU A 176 -22.04 7.86 -2.80
N ILE A 177 -20.77 7.52 -2.90
CA ILE A 177 -19.66 8.47 -2.83
C ILE A 177 -18.93 8.43 -4.16
N GLN A 178 -18.79 9.58 -4.81
CA GLN A 178 -17.99 9.72 -6.01
C GLN A 178 -16.58 10.19 -5.63
N ILE A 179 -15.58 9.54 -6.21
CA ILE A 179 -14.17 9.85 -6.02
C ILE A 179 -13.53 9.85 -7.40
N SER A 180 -12.72 10.86 -7.70
CA SER A 180 -11.92 10.90 -8.92
C SER A 180 -10.45 10.74 -8.57
N HIS A 181 -9.73 9.95 -9.34
CA HIS A 181 -8.28 9.81 -9.25
C HIS A 181 -7.62 10.22 -10.55
N HIS A 182 -6.50 10.90 -10.44
CA HIS A 182 -5.55 11.10 -11.51
C HIS A 182 -4.20 10.53 -11.06
N THR A 183 -3.84 9.38 -11.62
CA THR A 183 -2.61 8.70 -11.27
C THR A 183 -1.59 8.87 -12.39
N THR A 184 -0.43 9.39 -12.07
CA THR A 184 0.75 9.42 -12.93
C THR A 184 1.78 8.45 -12.36
N ALA A 185 2.22 7.50 -13.16
CA ALA A 185 3.19 6.50 -12.73
C ALA A 185 4.39 6.39 -13.67
N LEU A 186 5.58 6.32 -13.08
CA LEU A 186 6.80 5.87 -13.77
C LEU A 186 7.18 4.51 -13.20
N LEU A 187 7.16 3.50 -14.05
CA LEU A 187 7.42 2.13 -13.64
C LEU A 187 8.92 1.89 -13.41
N PRO A 188 9.30 1.08 -12.43
CA PRO A 188 8.39 0.24 -11.62
C PRO A 188 7.85 0.89 -10.34
N ALA A 189 8.34 2.03 -9.89
CA ALA A 189 8.22 2.38 -8.47
C ALA A 189 7.86 3.85 -8.16
N SER A 190 7.59 4.70 -9.13
CA SER A 190 7.18 6.08 -8.84
C SER A 190 5.70 6.26 -9.16
N ILE A 191 4.95 6.80 -8.19
CA ILE A 191 3.50 7.01 -8.26
C ILE A 191 3.21 8.41 -7.74
N ARG A 192 2.40 9.15 -8.48
CA ARG A 192 1.74 10.36 -8.00
C ARG A 192 0.25 10.14 -8.18
N ASP A 193 -0.50 10.16 -7.09
CA ASP A 193 -1.95 9.99 -7.08
C ASP A 193 -2.62 11.27 -6.57
N GLU A 194 -3.47 11.85 -7.40
CA GLU A 194 -4.28 13.01 -7.10
C GLU A 194 -5.72 12.57 -6.94
N THR A 195 -6.22 12.63 -5.73
CA THR A 195 -7.57 12.20 -5.37
C THR A 195 -8.45 13.42 -5.12
N VAL A 196 -9.63 13.46 -5.74
CA VAL A 196 -10.71 14.41 -5.44
C VAL A 196 -11.89 13.65 -4.88
N ALA A 197 -12.29 13.98 -3.65
CA ALA A 197 -13.35 13.30 -2.92
C ALA A 197 -14.24 14.33 -2.17
N PRO A 198 -15.43 13.96 -1.69
CA PRO A 198 -16.30 14.90 -0.95
C PRO A 198 -15.69 15.50 0.31
N TRP A 199 -14.65 14.89 0.85
CA TRP A 199 -13.92 15.39 2.03
C TRP A 199 -12.68 16.22 1.68
N GLY A 200 -12.39 16.48 0.39
CA GLY A 200 -11.32 17.34 -0.08
C GLY A 200 -10.42 16.69 -1.13
N GLU A 201 -9.40 17.46 -1.51
CA GLU A 201 -8.39 17.07 -2.47
C GLU A 201 -7.12 16.59 -1.74
N MET A 202 -6.44 15.60 -2.33
CA MET A 202 -5.27 15.01 -1.76
C MET A 202 -4.31 14.61 -2.88
N THR A 203 -3.02 14.93 -2.71
CA THR A 203 -1.96 14.45 -3.61
C THR A 203 -0.94 13.67 -2.80
N GLU A 204 -0.73 12.43 -3.18
CA GLU A 204 0.25 11.53 -2.57
C GLU A 204 1.29 11.15 -3.61
N VAL A 205 2.54 11.15 -3.18
CA VAL A 205 3.68 10.81 -4.04
C VAL A 205 4.50 9.72 -3.36
N VAL A 206 4.83 8.68 -4.13
CA VAL A 206 5.73 7.61 -3.72
C VAL A 206 6.83 7.49 -4.77
N THR A 207 8.07 7.42 -4.32
CA THR A 207 9.25 7.11 -5.13
C THR A 207 10.06 6.03 -4.42
N PRO A 208 11.10 5.44 -5.04
CA PRO A 208 11.97 4.50 -4.34
C PRO A 208 12.51 5.06 -3.01
N ASP A 209 12.88 6.35 -2.99
CA ASP A 209 13.61 6.97 -1.89
C ASP A 209 12.73 7.78 -0.95
N ASP A 210 11.49 8.14 -1.36
CA ASP A 210 10.63 9.05 -0.59
C ASP A 210 9.15 8.71 -0.73
N ALA A 211 8.35 9.08 0.29
CA ALA A 211 6.90 9.00 0.23
C ALA A 211 6.27 10.13 1.04
N PHE A 212 5.44 10.96 0.40
CA PHE A 212 4.86 12.13 1.04
C PHE A 212 3.49 12.50 0.47
N ARG A 213 2.73 13.25 1.27
CA ARG A 213 1.49 13.92 0.87
C ARG A 213 1.75 15.41 0.79
N LEU A 214 1.28 16.03 -0.29
CA LEU A 214 1.29 17.48 -0.41
C LEU A 214 0.26 18.11 0.53
N THR A 215 0.60 19.26 1.10
CA THR A 215 -0.31 20.02 1.95
C THR A 215 -0.92 21.19 1.17
N PRO A 216 -2.13 21.67 1.52
CA PRO A 216 -2.78 22.79 0.84
C PRO A 216 -1.94 24.08 0.82
N ARG A 217 -0.98 24.23 1.73
CA ARG A 217 -0.06 25.38 1.80
C ARG A 217 1.23 25.19 0.97
N GLY A 218 1.28 24.14 0.13
CA GLY A 218 2.42 23.89 -0.75
C GLY A 218 3.64 23.26 -0.07
N GLY A 219 3.49 22.75 1.17
CA GLY A 219 4.49 21.90 1.82
C GLY A 219 4.22 20.41 1.60
N ALA A 220 5.01 19.56 2.25
CA ALA A 220 4.83 18.11 2.21
C ALA A 220 4.94 17.51 3.61
N ARG A 221 4.20 16.43 3.84
CA ARG A 221 4.28 15.60 5.05
C ARG A 221 4.65 14.17 4.66
N PRO A 222 5.50 13.47 5.41
CA PRO A 222 5.77 12.06 5.17
C PRO A 222 4.47 11.25 5.14
N LEU A 223 4.39 10.27 4.25
CA LEU A 223 3.34 9.26 4.30
C LEU A 223 3.64 8.25 5.40
N HIS A 224 2.60 7.81 6.06
CA HIS A 224 2.69 6.65 6.93
C HIS A 224 3.11 5.40 6.11
N PRO A 225 3.98 4.52 6.64
CA PRO A 225 4.45 3.34 5.90
C PRO A 225 3.35 2.49 5.27
N LEU A 226 2.22 2.31 5.97
CA LEU A 226 1.07 1.58 5.41
C LEU A 226 0.36 2.32 4.27
N GLN A 227 0.37 3.65 4.25
CA GLN A 227 -0.18 4.42 3.12
C GLN A 227 0.69 4.24 1.88
N ARG A 228 2.02 4.33 2.06
CA ARG A 228 2.98 4.00 1.02
C ARG A 228 2.74 2.60 0.46
N GLN A 229 2.67 1.59 1.32
CA GLN A 229 2.41 0.21 0.93
C GLN A 229 1.06 0.05 0.19
N ALA A 230 0.02 0.78 0.60
CA ALA A 230 -1.29 0.74 -0.05
C ALA A 230 -1.23 1.27 -1.49
N LEU A 231 -0.54 2.39 -1.74
CA LEU A 231 -0.34 2.96 -3.08
C LEU A 231 0.49 2.02 -3.97
N GLU A 232 1.60 1.51 -3.46
CA GLU A 232 2.42 0.53 -4.17
C GLU A 232 1.64 -0.75 -4.49
N ALA A 233 0.83 -1.24 -3.56
CA ALA A 233 -0.01 -2.40 -3.77
C ALA A 233 -1.10 -2.14 -4.82
N ALA A 234 -1.73 -0.97 -4.80
CA ALA A 234 -2.74 -0.60 -5.79
C ALA A 234 -2.13 -0.59 -7.22
N GLN A 235 -0.93 -0.02 -7.39
CA GLN A 235 -0.22 -0.05 -8.66
C GLN A 235 0.11 -1.48 -9.10
N ARG A 236 0.65 -2.31 -8.19
CA ARG A 236 1.03 -3.70 -8.50
C ARG A 236 -0.15 -4.61 -8.80
N ARG A 237 -1.37 -4.22 -8.42
CA ARG A 237 -2.62 -4.94 -8.72
C ARG A 237 -3.20 -4.64 -10.10
N LEU A 238 -2.69 -3.65 -10.82
CA LEU A 238 -3.12 -3.41 -12.19
C LEU A 238 -2.72 -4.60 -13.09
N PRO A 239 -3.64 -5.17 -13.89
CA PRO A 239 -3.36 -6.33 -14.74
C PRO A 239 -2.12 -6.16 -15.62
N LEU A 240 -1.93 -4.97 -16.21
CA LEU A 240 -0.73 -4.68 -16.99
C LEU A 240 0.56 -4.78 -16.18
N VAL A 241 0.54 -4.26 -14.95
CA VAL A 241 1.73 -4.28 -14.08
C VAL A 241 2.03 -5.71 -13.64
N ILE A 242 1.01 -6.49 -13.28
CA ILE A 242 1.17 -7.92 -12.94
C ILE A 242 1.82 -8.66 -14.10
N LEU A 243 1.26 -8.54 -15.32
CA LEU A 243 1.76 -9.25 -16.50
C LEU A 243 3.18 -8.81 -16.89
N ARG A 244 3.49 -7.51 -16.74
CA ARG A 244 4.83 -6.97 -16.96
C ARG A 244 5.85 -7.52 -15.98
N SER A 245 5.45 -7.66 -14.70
CA SER A 245 6.33 -8.08 -13.60
C SER A 245 6.55 -9.60 -13.52
N ARG A 246 5.93 -10.39 -14.39
CA ARG A 246 6.00 -11.86 -14.34
C ARG A 246 7.41 -12.47 -14.41
N ARG A 247 8.40 -11.69 -14.85
CA ARG A 247 9.82 -12.09 -14.92
C ARG A 247 10.67 -11.46 -13.83
N GLU A 248 10.07 -10.69 -12.92
CA GLU A 248 10.80 -10.10 -11.82
C GLU A 248 11.21 -11.18 -10.79
N PRO A 249 12.39 -11.03 -10.16
CA PRO A 249 12.77 -11.90 -9.06
C PRO A 249 11.69 -11.92 -7.97
N GLY A 250 11.34 -13.11 -7.50
CA GLY A 250 10.30 -13.28 -6.47
C GLY A 250 8.87 -13.33 -7.00
N PHE A 251 8.62 -13.19 -8.31
CA PHE A 251 7.32 -13.51 -8.88
C PHE A 251 7.12 -15.03 -8.86
N VAL A 252 6.09 -15.49 -8.21
CA VAL A 252 5.69 -16.90 -8.16
C VAL A 252 4.24 -17.00 -8.58
N ALA A 253 3.92 -17.96 -9.46
CA ALA A 253 2.54 -18.21 -9.88
C ALA A 253 2.26 -19.71 -9.97
N VAL A 254 1.10 -20.12 -9.48
CA VAL A 254 0.64 -21.50 -9.53
C VAL A 254 -0.80 -21.55 -10.01
N HIS A 255 -1.13 -22.54 -10.83
CA HIS A 255 -2.51 -22.80 -11.24
C HIS A 255 -3.31 -23.32 -10.05
N ALA A 256 -4.46 -22.69 -9.77
CA ALA A 256 -5.32 -22.99 -8.64
C ALA A 256 -6.60 -23.78 -9.03
N GLY A 257 -6.77 -24.05 -10.33
CA GLY A 257 -7.92 -24.78 -10.87
C GLY A 257 -8.95 -23.89 -11.57
N PRO A 258 -10.09 -24.48 -11.97
CA PRO A 258 -11.18 -23.74 -12.58
C PRO A 258 -11.90 -22.85 -11.57
N GLY A 259 -12.40 -21.70 -12.03
CA GLY A 259 -13.13 -20.73 -11.23
C GLY A 259 -14.15 -19.95 -12.04
N ARG A 260 -14.63 -18.85 -11.46
CA ARG A 260 -15.60 -17.96 -12.12
C ARG A 260 -15.25 -16.47 -11.90
N ALA A 261 -15.43 -15.67 -12.95
CA ALA A 261 -15.40 -14.22 -12.90
C ALA A 261 -16.77 -13.68 -13.32
N GLY A 262 -17.66 -13.45 -12.36
CA GLY A 262 -19.08 -13.27 -12.62
C GLY A 262 -19.67 -14.52 -13.27
N ASP A 263 -20.29 -14.36 -14.45
CA ASP A 263 -20.85 -15.47 -15.21
C ASP A 263 -19.83 -16.20 -16.13
N ALA A 264 -18.64 -15.67 -16.28
CA ALA A 264 -17.60 -16.26 -17.13
C ALA A 264 -16.84 -17.38 -16.41
N ALA A 265 -16.57 -18.50 -17.12
CA ALA A 265 -15.65 -19.52 -16.65
C ALA A 265 -14.20 -19.04 -16.84
N VAL A 266 -13.38 -19.25 -15.82
CA VAL A 266 -11.96 -18.87 -15.84
C VAL A 266 -11.10 -20.00 -15.29
N GLU A 267 -9.82 -19.97 -15.62
CA GLU A 267 -8.79 -20.69 -14.89
C GLU A 267 -8.14 -19.72 -13.88
N GLU A 268 -8.04 -20.13 -12.64
CA GLU A 268 -7.49 -19.31 -11.57
C GLU A 268 -5.99 -19.57 -11.40
N ILE A 269 -5.25 -18.48 -11.23
CA ILE A 269 -3.84 -18.48 -10.88
C ILE A 269 -3.68 -17.78 -9.55
N GLU A 270 -3.10 -18.46 -8.55
CA GLU A 270 -2.56 -17.78 -7.38
C GLU A 270 -1.15 -17.31 -7.66
N LEU A 271 -0.86 -16.06 -7.28
CA LEU A 271 0.46 -15.48 -7.48
C LEU A 271 0.94 -14.66 -6.28
N GLU A 272 2.26 -14.61 -6.15
CA GLU A 272 2.97 -13.72 -5.25
C GLU A 272 3.84 -12.77 -6.04
N LEU A 273 3.73 -11.47 -5.73
CA LEU A 273 4.54 -10.40 -6.29
C LEU A 273 4.84 -9.39 -5.19
N ALA A 274 6.12 -9.20 -4.86
CA ALA A 274 6.56 -8.22 -3.84
C ALA A 274 5.75 -8.32 -2.53
N SER A 275 5.60 -9.52 -1.98
CA SER A 275 4.83 -9.86 -0.78
C SER A 275 3.31 -9.73 -0.90
N LEU A 276 2.79 -9.33 -2.05
CA LEU A 276 1.36 -9.34 -2.33
C LEU A 276 0.95 -10.72 -2.83
N ARG A 277 -0.06 -11.31 -2.19
CA ARG A 277 -0.72 -12.51 -2.72
C ARG A 277 -2.02 -12.12 -3.39
N MET A 278 -2.19 -12.58 -4.61
CA MET A 278 -3.32 -12.28 -5.47
C MET A 278 -3.80 -13.52 -6.20
N ARG A 279 -5.03 -13.48 -6.69
CA ARG A 279 -5.61 -14.52 -7.54
C ARG A 279 -6.12 -13.89 -8.82
N LEU A 280 -5.65 -14.32 -9.97
CA LEU A 280 -6.14 -13.90 -11.27
C LEU A 280 -7.11 -14.95 -11.82
N GLY A 281 -8.25 -14.49 -12.35
CA GLY A 281 -9.12 -15.29 -13.20
C GLY A 281 -8.85 -14.98 -14.66
N ILE A 282 -8.36 -15.97 -15.41
CA ILE A 282 -8.02 -15.85 -16.84
C ILE A 282 -8.97 -16.72 -17.66
N GLU A 283 -9.61 -16.13 -18.66
CA GLU A 283 -10.41 -16.88 -19.64
C GLU A 283 -9.47 -17.73 -20.50
N ALA A 284 -9.57 -19.03 -20.37
CA ALA A 284 -8.61 -19.97 -20.98
C ALA A 284 -8.56 -19.92 -22.52
N ALA A 285 -9.68 -19.58 -23.16
CA ALA A 285 -9.78 -19.52 -24.61
C ALA A 285 -9.08 -18.26 -25.19
N SER A 286 -9.29 -17.10 -24.60
CA SER A 286 -8.80 -15.82 -25.12
C SER A 286 -7.50 -15.34 -24.43
N GLY A 287 -7.27 -15.70 -23.18
CA GLY A 287 -6.23 -15.14 -22.32
C GLY A 287 -6.65 -13.86 -21.60
N ARG A 288 -7.91 -13.42 -21.69
CA ARG A 288 -8.39 -12.22 -21.00
C ARG A 288 -8.29 -12.41 -19.47
N VAL A 289 -7.69 -11.44 -18.78
CA VAL A 289 -7.77 -11.34 -17.32
C VAL A 289 -9.11 -10.72 -16.96
N LEU A 290 -10.02 -11.52 -16.42
CA LEU A 290 -11.39 -11.11 -16.09
C LEU A 290 -11.59 -10.75 -14.64
N SER A 291 -10.72 -11.25 -13.74
CA SER A 291 -10.83 -10.94 -12.32
C SER A 291 -9.48 -10.88 -11.62
N LEU A 292 -9.47 -10.13 -10.52
CA LEU A 292 -8.39 -10.08 -9.54
C LEU A 292 -9.00 -10.24 -8.15
N GLY A 293 -8.52 -11.24 -7.40
CA GLY A 293 -8.88 -11.47 -6.00
C GLY A 293 -7.71 -11.23 -5.06
N TYR A 294 -7.96 -10.67 -3.89
CA TYR A 294 -6.98 -10.55 -2.81
C TYR A 294 -7.68 -10.38 -1.46
N ARG A 295 -6.96 -10.56 -0.37
CA ARG A 295 -7.46 -10.12 0.94
C ARG A 295 -6.90 -8.74 1.24
N GLY A 296 -7.73 -7.90 1.82
CA GLY A 296 -7.32 -6.53 2.14
C GLY A 296 -8.31 -5.83 3.06
N ARG A 297 -7.84 -4.74 3.64
CA ARG A 297 -8.67 -3.86 4.46
C ARG A 297 -9.54 -2.99 3.56
N HIS A 298 -10.79 -2.81 3.95
CA HIS A 298 -11.75 -1.98 3.22
C HIS A 298 -12.36 -0.89 4.11
N ALA A 299 -13.28 -0.10 3.56
CA ALA A 299 -13.97 0.95 4.29
C ALA A 299 -14.67 0.40 5.54
N GLY A 300 -14.37 1.00 6.71
CA GLY A 300 -14.82 0.50 8.01
C GLY A 300 -13.73 -0.23 8.79
N GLY A 301 -12.59 -0.55 8.14
CA GLY A 301 -11.40 -1.10 8.77
C GLY A 301 -11.35 -2.63 8.81
N GLU A 302 -12.42 -3.32 8.45
CA GLU A 302 -12.44 -4.79 8.40
C GLU A 302 -11.59 -5.32 7.24
N VAL A 303 -11.03 -6.51 7.41
CA VAL A 303 -10.26 -7.24 6.40
C VAL A 303 -11.13 -8.29 5.75
N GLY A 304 -11.36 -8.16 4.45
CA GLY A 304 -12.23 -9.05 3.69
C GLY A 304 -11.58 -9.62 2.42
N SER A 305 -12.30 -10.51 1.77
CA SER A 305 -11.98 -11.00 0.45
C SER A 305 -12.46 -10.01 -0.60
N VAL A 306 -11.53 -9.34 -1.25
CA VAL A 306 -11.79 -8.36 -2.32
C VAL A 306 -11.73 -9.09 -3.65
N VAL A 307 -12.77 -8.93 -4.47
CA VAL A 307 -12.80 -9.41 -5.86
C VAL A 307 -13.13 -8.24 -6.77
N GLU A 308 -12.25 -8.01 -7.73
CA GLU A 308 -12.42 -7.02 -8.80
C GLU A 308 -12.67 -7.75 -10.12
N LEU A 309 -13.76 -7.40 -10.79
CA LEU A 309 -14.14 -7.92 -12.11
C LEU A 309 -13.88 -6.86 -13.16
N PHE A 310 -13.20 -7.23 -14.23
CA PHE A 310 -12.82 -6.33 -15.33
C PHE A 310 -13.73 -6.49 -16.53
N SER A 311 -14.09 -5.36 -17.17
CA SER A 311 -14.94 -5.32 -18.36
C SER A 311 -14.63 -4.10 -19.22
N ASP A 312 -15.34 -3.93 -20.37
CA ASP A 312 -15.16 -2.83 -21.31
C ASP A 312 -13.67 -2.67 -21.71
N PHE A 313 -13.12 -3.73 -22.31
CA PHE A 313 -11.73 -3.73 -22.75
C PHE A 313 -11.55 -2.92 -24.03
N ARG A 314 -10.58 -2.02 -24.04
CA ARG A 314 -10.24 -1.16 -25.18
C ARG A 314 -8.75 -1.23 -25.50
N SER A 315 -8.43 -1.12 -26.78
CA SER A 315 -7.03 -1.06 -27.23
C SER A 315 -6.53 0.38 -27.19
N ILE A 316 -5.47 0.60 -26.43
CA ILE A 316 -4.79 1.89 -26.29
C ILE A 316 -3.32 1.69 -26.62
N GLU A 317 -2.84 2.33 -27.67
CA GLU A 317 -1.43 2.29 -28.09
C GLU A 317 -0.84 0.87 -28.14
N GLY A 318 -1.68 -0.08 -28.62
CA GLY A 318 -1.32 -1.50 -28.76
C GLY A 318 -1.42 -2.34 -27.48
N LEU A 319 -1.93 -1.81 -26.36
CA LEU A 319 -2.26 -2.57 -25.16
C LEU A 319 -3.78 -2.60 -24.91
N MET A 320 -4.29 -3.77 -24.53
CA MET A 320 -5.69 -3.96 -24.12
C MET A 320 -5.86 -3.65 -22.64
N LEU A 321 -6.73 -2.70 -22.31
CA LEU A 321 -6.98 -2.20 -20.96
C LEU A 321 -8.46 -2.34 -20.60
N PRO A 322 -8.82 -2.74 -19.36
CA PRO A 322 -10.19 -2.64 -18.88
C PRO A 322 -10.55 -1.18 -18.61
N TYR A 323 -11.67 -0.74 -19.14
CA TYR A 323 -12.22 0.60 -18.91
C TYR A 323 -13.28 0.63 -17.81
N ARG A 324 -13.68 -0.53 -17.34
CA ARG A 324 -14.62 -0.66 -16.23
C ARG A 324 -14.20 -1.79 -15.33
N SER A 325 -14.29 -1.56 -14.01
CA SER A 325 -14.22 -2.63 -13.03
C SER A 325 -15.32 -2.50 -11.98
N THR A 326 -15.72 -3.64 -11.41
CA THR A 326 -16.63 -3.72 -10.27
C THR A 326 -15.95 -4.48 -9.15
N VAL A 327 -16.02 -3.93 -7.94
CA VAL A 327 -15.36 -4.50 -6.76
C VAL A 327 -16.41 -4.93 -5.76
N THR A 328 -16.27 -6.16 -5.28
CA THR A 328 -17.01 -6.70 -4.14
C THR A 328 -16.07 -6.99 -2.98
N VAL A 329 -16.59 -6.96 -1.76
CA VAL A 329 -15.90 -7.41 -0.55
C VAL A 329 -16.80 -8.43 0.14
N ASP A 330 -16.27 -9.64 0.37
CA ASP A 330 -17.02 -10.78 0.91
C ASP A 330 -18.36 -11.00 0.17
N GLY A 331 -18.33 -10.78 -1.16
CA GLY A 331 -19.49 -10.90 -2.05
C GLY A 331 -20.42 -9.66 -2.09
N ALA A 332 -20.30 -8.72 -1.16
CA ALA A 332 -21.11 -7.51 -1.17
C ALA A 332 -20.52 -6.43 -2.11
N PRO A 333 -21.35 -5.74 -2.92
CA PRO A 333 -20.89 -4.67 -3.79
C PRO A 333 -20.24 -3.54 -2.98
N LEU A 334 -19.05 -3.11 -3.40
CA LEU A 334 -18.34 -1.99 -2.78
C LEU A 334 -18.25 -0.79 -3.71
N ARG A 335 -17.72 -0.98 -4.93
CA ARG A 335 -17.50 0.13 -5.85
C ARG A 335 -17.52 -0.28 -7.32
N VAL A 336 -17.77 0.71 -8.15
CA VAL A 336 -17.59 0.66 -9.60
C VAL A 336 -16.55 1.68 -9.98
N THR A 337 -15.57 1.29 -10.77
CA THR A 337 -14.54 2.18 -11.34
C THR A 337 -14.75 2.28 -12.85
N SER A 338 -14.70 3.49 -13.38
CA SER A 338 -14.69 3.77 -14.81
C SER A 338 -13.44 4.54 -15.17
N VAL A 339 -12.75 4.13 -16.23
CA VAL A 339 -11.62 4.87 -16.80
C VAL A 339 -12.17 6.01 -17.66
N GLU A 340 -11.75 7.23 -17.37
CA GLU A 340 -12.12 8.42 -18.16
C GLU A 340 -11.09 8.67 -19.27
N SER A 341 -9.81 8.55 -18.93
CA SER A 341 -8.72 8.63 -19.92
C SER A 341 -7.51 7.84 -19.45
N VAL A 342 -6.71 7.39 -20.41
CA VAL A 342 -5.42 6.77 -20.20
C VAL A 342 -4.45 7.20 -21.30
N SER A 343 -3.21 7.46 -20.91
CA SER A 343 -2.06 7.67 -21.81
C SER A 343 -0.93 6.74 -21.36
N LEU A 344 -0.32 6.06 -22.30
CA LEU A 344 0.79 5.17 -22.03
C LEU A 344 2.10 5.86 -22.44
N ASP A 345 3.16 5.59 -21.68
CA ASP A 345 4.49 6.18 -21.87
C ASP A 345 4.48 7.73 -22.04
N PRO A 346 3.69 8.47 -21.23
CA PRO A 346 3.62 9.92 -21.33
C PRO A 346 4.97 10.58 -21.05
N ALA A 347 5.23 11.71 -21.67
CA ALA A 347 6.37 12.55 -21.34
C ALA A 347 6.13 13.24 -20.00
N VAL A 348 6.55 12.59 -18.91
CA VAL A 348 6.32 13.07 -17.53
C VAL A 348 7.49 13.91 -17.05
N ASP A 349 7.20 15.09 -16.53
CA ASP A 349 8.19 15.88 -15.78
C ASP A 349 8.51 15.19 -14.44
N LYS A 350 9.75 14.77 -14.27
CA LYS A 350 10.22 14.13 -13.02
C LYS A 350 10.10 15.03 -11.81
N ALA A 351 10.04 16.37 -11.99
CA ALA A 351 9.80 17.31 -10.90
C ALA A 351 8.45 17.11 -10.20
N LEU A 352 7.47 16.48 -10.86
CA LEU A 352 6.18 16.12 -10.26
C LEU A 352 6.31 15.13 -9.10
N PHE A 353 7.41 14.38 -9.04
CA PHE A 353 7.70 13.41 -7.97
C PHE A 353 8.66 13.95 -6.92
N ALA A 354 9.15 15.20 -7.08
CA ALA A 354 10.07 15.79 -6.11
C ALA A 354 9.29 16.36 -4.91
N ARG A 355 9.83 16.14 -3.71
CA ARG A 355 9.32 16.82 -2.49
C ARG A 355 9.58 18.32 -2.60
N PRO A 356 8.55 19.16 -2.42
CA PRO A 356 8.77 20.60 -2.39
C PRO A 356 9.70 21.00 -1.24
N ALA A 357 10.54 22.03 -1.48
CA ALA A 357 11.41 22.57 -0.44
C ALA A 357 10.56 23.10 0.74
N PRO A 358 11.04 22.97 1.98
CA PRO A 358 10.42 23.61 3.14
C PRO A 358 10.32 25.12 2.90
N ARG A 359 9.15 25.70 3.14
CA ARG A 359 8.95 27.16 3.10
C ARG A 359 9.25 27.79 4.44
#